data_c0b1ec2a3ce750a358d81ac0449c2c61
#
_entry.id   c0b1ec2a3ce750a358d81ac0449c2c61
#
_cell.length_a   1.000
_cell.length_b   1.000
_cell.length_c   1.000
_cell.angle_alpha   90.00
_cell.angle_beta   90.00
_cell.angle_gamma   90.00
#
_symmetry.space_group_name_H-M   'P 1'
#
loop_
_entity.id
_entity.type
_entity.pdbx_description
1 polymer ?
#
loop_
_entity_poly.entity_id
_entity_poly.type
_entity_poly.pdbx_seq_one_letter_code
_entity_poly.pdbx_strand_id
1 'polypeptide(L)'
;QPDLFKAADSQVASRWGNITEFKGFDLITPNEREARFSIADQDSGIRPLASRIYDVAECRTLILKLGDRGVLTCRNADHEALDSFFVVDSFVDRVEDAVGAGDALLAYATLAMMTRGSAPIATILGSFAAAIECEQDGNIPVTPADVLKKISAVERRAKFES
;
A
#
# COMPACT_ATOMS: atom_id res chain seq x y z
N GLN A 1 12.77 -18.84 -11.82
CA GLN A 1 13.86 -17.99 -11.32
C GLN A 1 13.58 -17.73 -9.85
N PRO A 2 14.30 -18.37 -8.93
CA PRO A 2 13.99 -18.36 -7.50
C PRO A 2 14.21 -16.99 -6.81
N ASP A 3 14.90 -16.07 -7.45
CA ASP A 3 15.32 -14.79 -6.83
C ASP A 3 14.58 -13.55 -7.42
N LEU A 4 13.52 -13.76 -8.19
CA LEU A 4 12.75 -12.64 -8.73
C LEU A 4 11.77 -12.11 -7.69
N PHE A 5 11.93 -10.85 -7.30
CA PHE A 5 10.94 -10.15 -6.46
C PHE A 5 9.65 -9.95 -7.25
N LYS A 6 8.53 -10.40 -6.71
CA LYS A 6 7.21 -10.35 -7.34
C LYS A 6 6.32 -9.35 -6.61
N ALA A 7 5.86 -8.34 -7.30
CA ALA A 7 4.91 -7.38 -6.79
C ALA A 7 3.69 -7.29 -7.70
N ALA A 8 2.50 -7.12 -7.13
CA ALA A 8 1.27 -6.96 -7.88
C ALA A 8 0.30 -5.98 -7.20
N ASP A 9 -0.42 -5.26 -8.03
CA ASP A 9 -1.67 -4.59 -7.67
C ASP A 9 -2.84 -5.30 -8.35
N SER A 10 -4.04 -5.12 -7.84
CA SER A 10 -5.24 -5.65 -8.49
C SER A 10 -6.03 -4.52 -9.13
N GLN A 11 -6.68 -4.83 -10.24
CA GLN A 11 -7.67 -3.94 -10.82
C GLN A 11 -9.04 -4.60 -10.77
N VAL A 12 -10.05 -3.87 -10.28
CA VAL A 12 -11.44 -4.28 -10.46
C VAL A 12 -11.83 -4.02 -11.91
N ALA A 13 -11.37 -4.87 -12.81
CA ALA A 13 -11.90 -4.91 -14.17
C ALA A 13 -13.22 -5.68 -14.12
N SER A 14 -14.32 -4.97 -14.04
CA SER A 14 -15.70 -5.35 -14.39
C SER A 14 -16.38 -6.56 -13.72
N ARG A 15 -15.70 -7.51 -13.06
CA ARG A 15 -16.42 -8.69 -12.49
C ARG A 15 -15.96 -9.17 -11.11
N TRP A 16 -14.66 -9.40 -10.87
CA TRP A 16 -14.15 -9.97 -9.61
C TRP A 16 -12.75 -9.42 -9.37
N GLY A 17 -12.44 -9.08 -8.13
CA GLY A 17 -11.07 -8.78 -7.75
C GLY A 17 -10.20 -10.02 -7.97
N ASN A 18 -9.02 -9.85 -8.54
CA ASN A 18 -8.12 -10.96 -8.89
C ASN A 18 -6.88 -11.03 -7.99
N ILE A 19 -6.84 -10.28 -6.90
CA ILE A 19 -5.64 -10.21 -6.03
C ILE A 19 -5.24 -11.58 -5.49
N THR A 20 -6.19 -12.48 -5.27
CA THR A 20 -5.94 -13.83 -4.77
C THR A 20 -5.30 -14.77 -5.81
N GLU A 21 -5.22 -14.36 -7.08
CA GLU A 21 -4.51 -15.10 -8.13
C GLU A 21 -2.99 -14.89 -8.06
N PHE A 22 -2.52 -13.81 -7.41
CA PHE A 22 -1.10 -13.51 -7.24
C PHE A 22 -0.49 -14.24 -6.04
N LYS A 23 -0.66 -15.58 -6.01
CA LYS A 23 -0.17 -16.40 -4.91
C LYS A 23 1.35 -16.44 -4.81
N GLY A 24 1.84 -16.34 -3.57
CA GLY A 24 3.26 -16.40 -3.27
C GLY A 24 4.04 -15.19 -3.78
N PHE A 25 3.38 -14.05 -3.97
CA PHE A 25 4.07 -12.80 -4.28
C PHE A 25 4.70 -12.18 -3.04
N ASP A 26 5.79 -11.44 -3.24
CA ASP A 26 6.51 -10.78 -2.15
C ASP A 26 5.76 -9.55 -1.65
N LEU A 27 5.05 -8.86 -2.54
CA LEU A 27 4.25 -7.67 -2.22
C LEU A 27 2.95 -7.66 -3.03
N ILE A 28 1.81 -7.42 -2.36
CA ILE A 28 0.54 -7.12 -3.01
C ILE A 28 -0.09 -5.86 -2.41
N THR A 29 -0.77 -5.05 -3.25
CA THR A 29 -1.26 -3.72 -2.84
C THR A 29 -2.74 -3.46 -3.23
N PRO A 30 -3.70 -4.34 -2.90
CA PRO A 30 -5.10 -4.12 -3.21
C PRO A 30 -5.68 -2.92 -2.45
N ASN A 31 -6.74 -2.31 -2.99
CA ASN A 31 -7.59 -1.45 -2.19
C ASN A 31 -8.65 -2.27 -1.43
N GLU A 32 -9.32 -1.64 -0.45
CA GLU A 32 -10.32 -2.31 0.38
C GLU A 32 -11.45 -2.94 -0.46
N ARG A 33 -11.92 -2.23 -1.48
CA ARG A 33 -12.98 -2.73 -2.37
C ARG A 33 -12.53 -3.97 -3.14
N GLU A 34 -11.35 -3.94 -3.71
CA GLU A 34 -10.75 -5.08 -4.42
C GLU A 34 -10.57 -6.29 -3.51
N ALA A 35 -10.04 -6.07 -2.29
CA ALA A 35 -9.89 -7.11 -1.29
C ALA A 35 -11.23 -7.75 -0.93
N ARG A 36 -12.26 -6.95 -0.63
CA ARG A 36 -13.60 -7.42 -0.29
C ARG A 36 -14.22 -8.24 -1.43
N PHE A 37 -14.13 -7.75 -2.65
CA PHE A 37 -14.65 -8.48 -3.82
C PHE A 37 -13.91 -9.80 -4.06
N SER A 38 -12.58 -9.83 -3.87
CA SER A 38 -11.77 -11.03 -4.13
C SER A 38 -12.15 -12.23 -3.30
N ILE A 39 -12.63 -12.01 -2.08
CA ILE A 39 -12.99 -13.09 -1.13
C ILE A 39 -14.46 -13.05 -0.71
N ALA A 40 -15.28 -12.27 -1.40
CA ALA A 40 -16.72 -12.10 -1.13
C ALA A 40 -17.02 -11.73 0.34
N ASP A 41 -16.21 -10.87 0.93
CA ASP A 41 -16.33 -10.44 2.34
C ASP A 41 -16.71 -8.95 2.41
N GLN A 42 -17.99 -8.69 2.67
CA GLN A 42 -18.51 -7.32 2.75
C GLN A 42 -18.56 -6.78 4.18
N ASP A 43 -18.52 -7.64 5.19
CA ASP A 43 -18.92 -7.32 6.56
C ASP A 43 -17.77 -7.28 7.57
N SER A 44 -16.66 -7.96 7.29
CA SER A 44 -15.52 -8.03 8.21
C SER A 44 -14.85 -6.66 8.41
N GLY A 45 -14.31 -6.45 9.62
CA GLY A 45 -13.43 -5.33 9.90
C GLY A 45 -12.15 -5.39 9.04
N ILE A 46 -11.41 -4.27 8.98
CA ILE A 46 -10.24 -4.12 8.11
C ILE A 46 -9.12 -5.12 8.45
N ARG A 47 -8.83 -5.32 9.74
CA ARG A 47 -7.77 -6.26 10.16
C ARG A 47 -8.10 -7.72 9.81
N PRO A 48 -9.31 -8.27 10.13
CA PRO A 48 -9.72 -9.58 9.66
C PRO A 48 -9.72 -9.74 8.14
N LEU A 49 -10.16 -8.72 7.40
CA LEU A 49 -10.10 -8.70 5.93
C LEU A 49 -8.64 -8.84 5.45
N ALA A 50 -7.72 -8.03 5.99
CA ALA A 50 -6.32 -8.09 5.64
C ALA A 50 -5.69 -9.45 5.96
N SER A 51 -5.98 -10.04 7.14
CA SER A 51 -5.52 -11.38 7.50
C SER A 51 -5.94 -12.42 6.46
N ARG A 52 -7.22 -12.43 6.09
CA ARG A 52 -7.75 -13.40 5.11
C ARG A 52 -7.13 -13.22 3.72
N ILE A 53 -6.95 -11.97 3.25
CA ILE A 53 -6.28 -11.72 1.97
C ILE A 53 -4.84 -12.19 2.02
N TYR A 54 -4.11 -11.89 3.11
CA TYR A 54 -2.72 -12.31 3.30
C TYR A 54 -2.58 -13.83 3.21
N ASP A 55 -3.45 -14.57 3.91
CA ASP A 55 -3.43 -16.03 3.95
C ASP A 55 -3.82 -16.66 2.60
N VAL A 56 -4.90 -16.17 1.97
CA VAL A 56 -5.37 -16.72 0.68
C VAL A 56 -4.39 -16.45 -0.45
N ALA A 57 -3.77 -15.26 -0.46
CA ALA A 57 -2.74 -14.90 -1.45
C ALA A 57 -1.37 -15.49 -1.13
N GLU A 58 -1.16 -16.03 0.09
CA GLU A 58 0.14 -16.59 0.53
C GLU A 58 1.29 -15.59 0.30
N CYS A 59 1.00 -14.28 0.43
CA CYS A 59 1.96 -13.23 0.16
C CYS A 59 2.89 -12.99 1.35
N ARG A 60 4.05 -12.35 1.12
CA ARG A 60 4.98 -11.99 2.21
C ARG A 60 4.66 -10.64 2.83
N THR A 61 4.12 -9.72 2.06
CA THR A 61 3.71 -8.40 2.51
C THR A 61 2.43 -7.99 1.78
N LEU A 62 1.44 -7.58 2.54
CA LEU A 62 0.21 -6.97 2.05
C LEU A 62 0.17 -5.51 2.48
N ILE A 63 -0.02 -4.58 1.55
CA ILE A 63 -0.38 -3.19 1.84
C ILE A 63 -1.82 -2.96 1.36
N LEU A 64 -2.76 -2.96 2.28
CA LEU A 64 -4.18 -2.72 2.00
C LEU A 64 -4.46 -1.23 1.97
N LYS A 65 -4.81 -0.69 0.80
CA LYS A 65 -5.14 0.73 0.58
C LYS A 65 -6.55 1.03 1.11
N LEU A 66 -6.68 2.06 1.95
CA LEU A 66 -7.92 2.43 2.65
C LEU A 66 -8.45 3.84 2.26
N GLY A 67 -7.97 4.38 1.16
CA GLY A 67 -8.31 5.72 0.69
C GLY A 67 -7.77 6.81 1.63
N ASP A 68 -8.63 7.71 2.07
CA ASP A 68 -8.33 8.81 3.00
C ASP A 68 -7.83 8.35 4.37
N ARG A 69 -8.12 7.11 4.77
CA ARG A 69 -7.62 6.49 5.99
C ARG A 69 -6.19 5.96 5.90
N GLY A 70 -5.51 6.17 4.78
CA GLY A 70 -4.15 5.68 4.56
C GLY A 70 -4.09 4.19 4.19
N VAL A 71 -3.22 3.42 4.86
CA VAL A 71 -2.99 2.01 4.54
C VAL A 71 -2.82 1.15 5.80
N LEU A 72 -3.27 -0.11 5.74
CA LEU A 72 -2.93 -1.15 6.72
C LEU A 72 -1.95 -2.12 6.06
N THR A 73 -0.81 -2.36 6.71
CA THR A 73 0.17 -3.34 6.25
C THR A 73 0.16 -4.58 7.13
N CYS A 74 0.10 -5.76 6.49
CA CYS A 74 0.30 -7.07 7.12
C CYS A 74 1.60 -7.69 6.58
N ARG A 75 2.47 -8.19 7.48
CA ARG A 75 3.80 -8.70 7.13
C ARG A 75 4.20 -9.99 7.83
N ASN A 76 3.28 -10.59 8.58
CA ASN A 76 3.52 -11.82 9.34
C ASN A 76 2.29 -12.71 9.31
N ALA A 77 2.48 -14.00 9.10
CA ALA A 77 1.41 -14.99 9.12
C ALA A 77 0.87 -15.29 10.54
N ASP A 78 1.67 -15.01 11.57
CA ASP A 78 1.16 -14.98 12.95
C ASP A 78 0.44 -13.64 13.19
N HIS A 79 -0.85 -13.60 12.90
CA HIS A 79 -1.68 -12.41 13.01
C HIS A 79 -1.90 -11.90 14.44
N GLU A 80 -1.51 -12.66 15.45
CA GLU A 80 -1.56 -12.24 16.86
C GLU A 80 -0.27 -11.59 17.35
N ALA A 81 0.82 -11.73 16.61
CA ALA A 81 2.08 -11.07 16.96
C ALA A 81 1.95 -9.54 16.85
N LEU A 82 2.54 -8.82 17.80
CA LEU A 82 2.42 -7.36 17.93
C LEU A 82 2.88 -6.59 16.69
N ASP A 83 3.80 -7.17 15.94
CA ASP A 83 4.40 -6.53 14.77
C ASP A 83 3.82 -7.01 13.43
N SER A 84 2.76 -7.82 13.47
CA SER A 84 2.12 -8.36 12.26
C SER A 84 1.41 -7.31 11.44
N PHE A 85 0.86 -6.30 12.12
CA PHE A 85 0.13 -5.21 11.49
C PHE A 85 0.65 -3.86 11.94
N PHE A 86 0.64 -2.91 11.01
CA PHE A 86 0.79 -1.50 11.33
C PHE A 86 0.00 -0.64 10.34
N VAL A 87 -0.34 0.56 10.76
CA VAL A 87 -1.09 1.54 9.98
C VAL A 87 -0.18 2.70 9.65
N VAL A 88 -0.30 3.24 8.46
CA VAL A 88 0.27 4.52 8.06
C VAL A 88 -0.87 5.39 7.58
N ASP A 89 -1.08 6.53 8.25
CA ASP A 89 -2.10 7.49 7.89
C ASP A 89 -1.83 8.10 6.50
N SER A 90 -2.87 8.65 5.89
CA SER A 90 -2.72 9.34 4.62
C SER A 90 -1.86 10.59 4.76
N PHE A 91 -0.91 10.78 3.83
CA PHE A 91 -0.12 12.01 3.73
C PHE A 91 -0.69 13.02 2.73
N VAL A 92 -1.89 12.76 2.20
CA VAL A 92 -2.57 13.63 1.25
C VAL A 92 -3.08 14.86 1.99
N ASP A 93 -2.67 16.05 1.56
CA ASP A 93 -3.19 17.31 2.08
C ASP A 93 -4.49 17.72 1.36
N ARG A 94 -4.52 17.51 0.03
CA ARG A 94 -5.68 17.79 -0.81
C ARG A 94 -5.68 16.87 -2.02
N VAL A 95 -6.81 16.26 -2.31
CA VAL A 95 -6.98 15.41 -3.51
C VAL A 95 -7.34 16.30 -4.69
N GLU A 96 -6.52 16.30 -5.73
CA GLU A 96 -6.82 16.86 -7.05
C GLU A 96 -7.24 15.76 -8.01
N ASP A 97 -6.42 14.71 -8.16
CA ASP A 97 -6.73 13.51 -8.95
C ASP A 97 -6.13 12.27 -8.27
N ALA A 98 -6.90 11.22 -8.10
CA ALA A 98 -6.43 9.96 -7.49
C ALA A 98 -5.95 8.93 -8.52
N VAL A 99 -6.03 9.22 -9.81
CA VAL A 99 -5.56 8.33 -10.88
C VAL A 99 -4.03 8.21 -10.80
N GLY A 100 -3.51 6.96 -10.85
CA GLY A 100 -2.07 6.71 -10.75
C GLY A 100 -1.53 6.54 -9.33
N ALA A 101 -2.24 6.98 -8.29
CA ALA A 101 -1.77 6.89 -6.90
C ALA A 101 -1.43 5.46 -6.46
N GLY A 102 -2.22 4.46 -6.88
CA GLY A 102 -1.94 3.04 -6.63
C GLY A 102 -0.65 2.56 -7.29
N ASP A 103 -0.41 2.98 -8.53
CA ASP A 103 0.79 2.65 -9.29
C ASP A 103 2.04 3.29 -8.67
N ALA A 104 1.94 4.55 -8.24
CA ALA A 104 3.00 5.25 -7.51
C ALA A 104 3.34 4.55 -6.19
N LEU A 105 2.32 4.16 -5.41
CA LEU A 105 2.50 3.37 -4.18
C LEU A 105 3.23 2.07 -4.47
N LEU A 106 2.74 1.27 -5.42
CA LEU A 106 3.33 -0.01 -5.76
C LEU A 106 4.80 0.14 -6.19
N ALA A 107 5.10 1.10 -7.06
CA ALA A 107 6.44 1.33 -7.59
C ALA A 107 7.44 1.65 -6.46
N TYR A 108 7.13 2.63 -5.61
CA TYR A 108 8.02 3.04 -4.52
C TYR A 108 8.13 1.99 -3.41
N ALA A 109 7.02 1.32 -3.06
CA ALA A 109 7.04 0.23 -2.09
C ALA A 109 7.89 -0.95 -2.60
N THR A 110 7.76 -1.33 -3.88
CA THR A 110 8.56 -2.39 -4.50
C THR A 110 10.05 -2.06 -4.46
N LEU A 111 10.45 -0.86 -4.87
CA LEU A 111 11.85 -0.42 -4.85
C LEU A 111 12.43 -0.43 -3.42
N ALA A 112 11.64 0.03 -2.44
CA ALA A 112 12.05 0.03 -1.04
C ALA A 112 12.20 -1.39 -0.49
N MET A 113 11.28 -2.31 -0.81
CA MET A 113 11.40 -3.73 -0.42
C MET A 113 12.64 -4.38 -1.03
N MET A 114 12.90 -4.16 -2.32
CA MET A 114 14.07 -4.72 -3.00
C MET A 114 15.40 -4.18 -2.46
N THR A 115 15.45 -2.93 -2.03
CA THR A 115 16.70 -2.27 -1.59
C THR A 115 16.95 -2.36 -0.09
N ARG A 116 15.89 -2.39 0.72
CA ARG A 116 15.97 -2.33 2.20
C ARG A 116 15.38 -3.55 2.89
N GLY A 117 14.52 -4.33 2.23
CA GLY A 117 13.82 -5.48 2.82
C GLY A 117 12.90 -5.11 3.98
N SER A 118 12.43 -3.86 4.06
CA SER A 118 11.69 -3.33 5.20
C SER A 118 10.27 -2.92 4.82
N ALA A 119 9.28 -3.68 5.28
CA ALA A 119 7.88 -3.36 5.05
C ALA A 119 7.47 -1.97 5.59
N PRO A 120 7.90 -1.51 6.78
CA PRO A 120 7.62 -0.14 7.23
C PRO A 120 8.17 0.93 6.28
N ILE A 121 9.43 0.81 5.83
CA ILE A 121 10.00 1.78 4.89
C ILE A 121 9.26 1.74 3.56
N ALA A 122 8.94 0.56 3.05
CA ALA A 122 8.20 0.39 1.81
C ALA A 122 6.81 1.04 1.89
N THR A 123 6.07 0.80 2.97
CA THR A 123 4.75 1.37 3.18
C THR A 123 4.80 2.89 3.27
N ILE A 124 5.73 3.45 4.03
CA ILE A 124 5.86 4.91 4.19
C ILE A 124 6.24 5.57 2.86
N LEU A 125 7.25 5.06 2.16
CA LEU A 125 7.67 5.65 0.87
C LEU A 125 6.59 5.51 -0.20
N GLY A 126 5.91 4.35 -0.27
CA GLY A 126 4.76 4.16 -1.14
C GLY A 126 3.62 5.12 -0.84
N SER A 127 3.31 5.35 0.44
CA SER A 127 2.27 6.29 0.86
C SER A 127 2.62 7.75 0.53
N PHE A 128 3.89 8.14 0.64
CA PHE A 128 4.34 9.46 0.18
C PHE A 128 4.19 9.62 -1.32
N ALA A 129 4.58 8.62 -2.10
CA ALA A 129 4.44 8.66 -3.56
C ALA A 129 2.97 8.75 -3.99
N ALA A 130 2.09 7.95 -3.37
CA ALA A 130 0.65 8.01 -3.61
C ALA A 130 0.06 9.38 -3.25
N ALA A 131 0.50 10.00 -2.15
CA ALA A 131 0.03 11.31 -1.74
C ALA A 131 0.43 12.39 -2.75
N ILE A 132 1.67 12.36 -3.25
CA ILE A 132 2.15 13.31 -4.26
C ILE A 132 1.34 13.18 -5.54
N GLU A 133 1.08 11.94 -6.00
CA GLU A 133 0.27 11.70 -7.20
C GLU A 133 -1.15 12.23 -7.02
N CYS A 134 -1.80 12.00 -5.87
CA CYS A 134 -3.13 12.53 -5.57
C CYS A 134 -3.22 14.06 -5.55
N GLU A 135 -2.11 14.76 -5.27
CA GLU A 135 -2.05 16.21 -5.16
C GLU A 135 -1.70 16.91 -6.49
N GLN A 136 -1.48 16.14 -7.55
CA GLN A 136 -1.18 16.64 -8.89
C GLN A 136 -2.40 16.51 -9.80
N ASP A 137 -2.52 17.42 -10.76
CA ASP A 137 -3.49 17.32 -11.84
C ASP A 137 -2.87 16.55 -13.01
N GLY A 138 -3.45 15.41 -13.34
CA GLY A 138 -2.95 14.51 -14.37
C GLY A 138 -1.85 13.54 -13.88
N ASN A 139 -1.62 12.50 -14.67
CA ASN A 139 -0.68 11.42 -14.34
C ASN A 139 0.78 11.85 -14.62
N ILE A 140 1.39 12.52 -13.67
CA ILE A 140 2.78 13.01 -13.73
C ILE A 140 3.66 12.09 -12.88
N PRO A 141 4.70 11.45 -13.45
CA PRO A 141 5.55 10.53 -12.69
C PRO A 141 6.18 11.19 -11.46
N VAL A 142 5.95 10.60 -10.29
CA VAL A 142 6.53 11.05 -9.02
C VAL A 142 8.04 10.82 -9.02
N THR A 143 8.82 11.86 -8.76
CA THR A 143 10.28 11.78 -8.70
C THR A 143 10.79 11.59 -7.26
N PRO A 144 12.01 11.03 -7.05
CA PRO A 144 12.64 10.98 -5.73
C PRO A 144 12.77 12.36 -5.06
N ALA A 145 12.97 13.42 -5.85
CA ALA A 145 13.05 14.80 -5.34
C ALA A 145 11.71 15.26 -4.74
N ASP A 146 10.59 14.91 -5.37
CA ASP A 146 9.25 15.21 -4.86
C ASP A 146 9.00 14.50 -3.54
N VAL A 147 9.37 13.21 -3.44
CA VAL A 147 9.25 12.43 -2.20
C VAL A 147 10.07 13.06 -1.08
N LEU A 148 11.33 13.41 -1.32
CA LEU A 148 12.19 14.07 -0.32
C LEU A 148 11.61 15.42 0.13
N LYS A 149 11.04 16.20 -0.80
CA LYS A 149 10.38 17.46 -0.48
C LYS A 149 9.15 17.25 0.41
N LYS A 150 8.32 16.25 0.10
CA LYS A 150 7.13 15.91 0.89
C LYS A 150 7.51 15.42 2.28
N ILE A 151 8.48 14.53 2.42
CA ILE A 151 9.01 14.07 3.71
C ILE A 151 9.46 15.27 4.56
N SER A 152 10.28 16.16 3.99
CA SER A 152 10.77 17.34 4.70
C SER A 152 9.65 18.30 5.12
N ALA A 153 8.55 18.35 4.38
CA ALA A 153 7.37 19.15 4.75
C ALA A 153 6.65 18.54 5.96
N VAL A 154 6.45 17.22 5.97
CA VAL A 154 5.81 16.50 7.08
C VAL A 154 6.66 16.56 8.34
N GLU A 155 7.98 16.35 8.23
CA GLU A 155 8.90 16.47 9.39
C GLU A 155 8.88 17.87 10.01
N ARG A 156 8.79 18.92 9.21
CA ARG A 156 8.67 20.29 9.72
C ARG A 156 7.38 20.48 10.51
N ARG A 157 6.23 20.01 9.99
CA ARG A 157 4.95 20.11 10.71
C ARG A 157 5.02 19.39 12.06
N ALA A 158 5.50 18.16 12.09
CA ALA A 158 5.62 17.36 13.30
C ALA A 158 6.50 18.03 14.38
N LYS A 159 7.52 18.83 14.00
CA LYS A 159 8.37 19.58 14.94
C LYS A 159 7.71 20.83 15.52
N PHE A 160 6.67 21.35 14.89
CA PHE A 160 5.95 22.54 15.38
C PHE A 160 4.70 22.19 16.19
N GLU A 161 4.22 20.95 16.13
CA GLU A 161 3.06 20.46 16.89
C GLU A 161 3.45 19.75 18.21
N SER A 162 4.74 19.57 18.45
CA SER A 162 5.33 18.98 19.67
C SER A 162 5.88 20.08 20.58
#